data_df81fa1c1b6109e54d6952b465f916c7
#
_entry.id   df81fa1c1b6109e54d6952b465f916c7
#
_cell.length_a   1.000
_cell.length_b   1.000
_cell.length_c   1.000
_cell.angle_alpha   90.00
_cell.angle_beta   90.00
_cell.angle_gamma   90.00
#
_symmetry.space_group_name_H-M   'P 1'
#
loop_
_entity.id
_entity.type
_entity.pdbx_description
1 polymer ?
#
loop_
_entity_poly.entity_id
_entity_poly.type
_entity_poly.pdbx_seq_one_letter_code
_entity_poly.pdbx_strand_id
1 'polypeptide(L)'
;MKSVGNGTTFPKNLTRWEEVQRGLAVLSDSVAMRLRQQGLYCGGVSVSLRNAQFRTVSRQMRLPAPTHLMKDIWQSAMELTRRLWKAPEPVRMLTVTALYITDSADSFQQLDLLEAPVVSRQQEKQEKLERTMDAIRGKYGRGSISFGLPGEDRAGWDD
;
A
#
# COMPACT_ATOMS: atom_id res chain seq x y z
N MET A 1 7.71 16.56 -8.95
CA MET A 1 7.70 15.54 -7.91
C MET A 1 7.19 14.21 -8.44
N LYS A 2 7.87 13.17 -8.05
CA LYS A 2 7.57 11.84 -8.58
C LYS A 2 6.57 11.11 -7.69
N SER A 3 5.92 10.14 -8.27
CA SER A 3 5.06 9.21 -7.55
C SER A 3 5.47 7.78 -7.87
N VAL A 4 5.11 6.86 -7.01
CA VAL A 4 5.34 5.43 -7.21
C VAL A 4 4.00 4.74 -7.09
N GLY A 5 3.56 4.11 -8.15
CA GLY A 5 2.27 3.47 -8.18
C GLY A 5 2.28 2.09 -8.79
N ASN A 6 1.27 1.33 -8.45
CA ASN A 6 1.03 0.04 -9.06
C ASN A 6 -0.47 -0.20 -9.13
N GLY A 7 -0.92 -0.75 -10.24
CA GLY A 7 -2.31 -1.07 -10.44
C GLY A 7 -2.46 -2.42 -11.09
N THR A 8 -3.62 -3.03 -10.90
CA THR A 8 -3.92 -4.30 -11.55
C THR A 8 -5.37 -4.34 -12.01
N THR A 9 -5.58 -4.95 -13.16
CA THR A 9 -6.90 -5.28 -13.68
C THR A 9 -7.17 -6.73 -13.32
N PHE A 10 -8.33 -6.99 -12.73
CA PHE A 10 -8.64 -8.31 -12.23
C PHE A 10 -9.24 -9.19 -13.33
N PRO A 11 -8.99 -10.50 -13.30
CA PRO A 11 -9.57 -11.40 -14.27
C PRO A 11 -11.10 -11.47 -14.19
N LYS A 12 -11.65 -11.17 -13.02
CA LYS A 12 -13.09 -11.01 -12.82
C LYS A 12 -13.32 -9.79 -11.93
N ASN A 13 -14.52 -9.22 -12.00
CA ASN A 13 -14.86 -8.08 -11.16
C ASN A 13 -14.88 -8.49 -9.68
N LEU A 14 -14.33 -7.63 -8.84
CA LEU A 14 -14.38 -7.81 -7.40
C LEU A 14 -15.66 -7.16 -6.87
N THR A 15 -16.38 -7.89 -6.03
CA THR A 15 -17.63 -7.40 -5.46
C THR A 15 -17.67 -7.49 -3.93
N ARG A 16 -16.67 -8.10 -3.33
CA ARG A 16 -16.62 -8.35 -1.90
C ARG A 16 -15.47 -7.57 -1.27
N TRP A 17 -15.71 -7.09 -0.07
CA TRP A 17 -14.70 -6.32 0.66
C TRP A 17 -13.40 -7.11 0.83
N GLU A 18 -13.51 -8.38 1.16
CA GLU A 18 -12.34 -9.24 1.37
C GLU A 18 -11.46 -9.33 0.12
N GLU A 19 -12.09 -9.37 -1.05
CA GLU A 19 -11.36 -9.40 -2.32
C GLU A 19 -10.62 -8.09 -2.57
N VAL A 20 -11.31 -6.97 -2.34
CA VAL A 20 -10.72 -5.64 -2.51
C VAL A 20 -9.59 -5.43 -1.50
N GLN A 21 -9.80 -5.85 -0.26
CA GLN A 21 -8.81 -5.74 0.79
C GLN A 21 -7.51 -6.47 0.42
N ARG A 22 -7.63 -7.68 -0.12
CA ARG A 22 -6.46 -8.44 -0.58
C ARG A 22 -5.77 -7.76 -1.75
N GLY A 23 -6.54 -7.26 -2.69
CA GLY A 23 -5.98 -6.54 -3.84
C GLY A 23 -5.19 -5.32 -3.40
N LEU A 24 -5.74 -4.56 -2.46
CA LEU A 24 -5.04 -3.41 -1.91
C LEU A 24 -3.76 -3.81 -1.18
N ALA A 25 -3.78 -4.94 -0.47
CA ALA A 25 -2.61 -5.44 0.24
C ALA A 25 -1.46 -5.77 -0.73
N VAL A 26 -1.77 -6.47 -1.81
CA VAL A 26 -0.78 -6.82 -2.82
C VAL A 26 -0.18 -5.58 -3.46
N LEU A 27 -1.03 -4.61 -3.82
CA LEU A 27 -0.57 -3.38 -4.44
C LEU A 27 0.24 -2.52 -3.47
N SER A 28 -0.20 -2.42 -2.23
CA SER A 28 0.51 -1.65 -1.20
C SER A 28 1.87 -2.25 -0.89
N ASP A 29 1.95 -3.58 -0.85
CA ASP A 29 3.21 -4.28 -0.63
C ASP A 29 4.19 -4.01 -1.78
N SER A 30 3.72 -4.06 -3.01
CA SER A 30 4.55 -3.76 -4.18
C SER A 30 5.09 -2.33 -4.15
N VAL A 31 4.22 -1.36 -3.86
CA VAL A 31 4.62 0.04 -3.79
C VAL A 31 5.62 0.27 -2.66
N ALA A 32 5.34 -0.28 -1.47
CA ALA A 32 6.22 -0.13 -0.31
C ALA A 32 7.60 -0.72 -0.58
N MET A 33 7.63 -1.92 -1.16
CA MET A 33 8.89 -2.58 -1.48
C MET A 33 9.74 -1.74 -2.44
N ARG A 34 9.11 -1.16 -3.46
CA ARG A 34 9.81 -0.30 -4.41
C ARG A 34 10.36 0.96 -3.75
N LEU A 35 9.60 1.55 -2.83
CA LEU A 35 10.09 2.70 -2.06
C LEU A 35 11.32 2.32 -1.24
N ARG A 36 11.25 1.21 -0.52
CA ARG A 36 12.38 0.76 0.31
C ARG A 36 13.61 0.45 -0.54
N GLN A 37 13.43 -0.19 -1.67
CA GLN A 37 14.54 -0.51 -2.58
C GLN A 37 15.26 0.74 -3.10
N GLN A 38 14.51 1.82 -3.28
CA GLN A 38 15.05 3.06 -3.81
C GLN A 38 15.45 4.05 -2.72
N GLY A 39 15.29 3.68 -1.44
CA GLY A 39 15.59 4.57 -0.34
C GLY A 39 14.66 5.77 -0.26
N LEU A 40 13.41 5.60 -0.68
CA LEU A 40 12.44 6.68 -0.75
C LEU A 40 11.31 6.47 0.27
N TYR A 41 10.66 7.57 0.61
CA TYR A 41 9.50 7.61 1.48
C TYR A 41 8.37 8.37 0.79
N CYS A 42 7.14 8.13 1.21
CA CYS A 42 6.00 8.87 0.69
C CYS A 42 5.28 9.60 1.82
N GLY A 43 4.74 10.77 1.50
CA GLY A 43 3.97 11.60 2.42
C GLY A 43 2.48 11.57 2.15
N GLY A 44 2.03 10.75 1.21
CA GLY A 44 0.63 10.61 0.88
C GLY A 44 0.34 9.35 0.11
N VAL A 45 -0.93 8.99 0.07
CA VAL A 45 -1.40 7.80 -0.64
C VAL A 45 -2.63 8.17 -1.46
N SER A 46 -2.71 7.65 -2.66
CA SER A 46 -3.88 7.77 -3.52
C SER A 46 -4.38 6.39 -3.89
N VAL A 47 -5.69 6.24 -3.92
CA VAL A 47 -6.34 5.04 -4.45
C VAL A 47 -7.23 5.45 -5.60
N SER A 48 -7.16 4.70 -6.68
CA SER A 48 -8.03 4.84 -7.83
C SER A 48 -8.70 3.51 -8.08
N LEU A 49 -9.99 3.54 -8.38
CA LEU A 49 -10.67 2.32 -8.80
C LEU A 49 -11.53 2.58 -10.03
N ARG A 50 -11.59 1.55 -10.86
CA ARG A 50 -12.36 1.58 -12.09
C ARG A 50 -13.44 0.50 -12.01
N ASN A 51 -14.66 0.87 -12.32
CA ASN A 51 -15.77 -0.08 -12.29
C ASN A 51 -15.93 -0.79 -13.64
N ALA A 52 -16.97 -1.65 -13.73
CA ALA A 52 -17.24 -2.43 -14.93
C ALA A 52 -17.63 -1.57 -16.12
N GLN A 53 -18.13 -0.36 -15.90
CA GLN A 53 -18.47 0.59 -16.95
C GLN A 53 -17.31 1.51 -17.31
N PHE A 54 -16.11 1.20 -16.89
CA PHE A 54 -14.89 1.97 -17.13
C PHE A 54 -14.89 3.38 -16.53
N ARG A 55 -15.72 3.61 -15.52
CA ARG A 55 -15.66 4.84 -14.75
C ARG A 55 -14.58 4.72 -13.70
N THR A 56 -13.76 5.76 -13.59
CA THR A 56 -12.67 5.81 -12.62
C THR A 56 -12.97 6.85 -11.57
N VAL A 57 -12.85 6.46 -10.31
CA VAL A 57 -12.90 7.41 -9.18
C VAL A 57 -11.60 7.27 -8.40
N SER A 58 -11.17 8.38 -7.82
CA SER A 58 -9.92 8.36 -7.05
C SER A 58 -10.04 9.30 -5.87
N ARG A 59 -9.20 9.03 -4.87
CA ARG A 59 -9.11 9.85 -3.68
C ARG A 59 -7.72 9.72 -3.10
N GLN A 60 -7.25 10.79 -2.47
CA GLN A 60 -5.94 10.79 -1.86
C GLN A 60 -6.00 11.38 -0.47
N MET A 61 -4.99 11.07 0.34
CA MET A 61 -4.83 11.64 1.65
C MET A 61 -3.36 11.84 1.96
N ARG A 62 -3.08 12.80 2.82
CA ARG A 62 -1.74 12.98 3.36
C ARG A 62 -1.56 12.12 4.59
N LEU A 63 -0.32 11.68 4.77
CA LEU A 63 0.08 10.91 5.95
C LEU A 63 0.67 11.85 6.99
N PRO A 64 0.55 11.48 8.28
CA PRO A 64 1.13 12.32 9.35
C PRO A 64 2.65 12.38 9.32
N ALA A 65 3.30 11.37 8.76
CA ALA A 65 4.75 11.31 8.63
C ALA A 65 5.13 10.53 7.37
N PRO A 66 6.29 10.78 6.77
CA PRO A 66 6.74 10.00 5.63
C PRO A 66 6.94 8.53 6.02
N THR A 67 6.60 7.65 5.10
CA THR A 67 6.69 6.22 5.34
C THR A 67 7.10 5.47 4.07
N HIS A 68 7.69 4.31 4.26
CA HIS A 68 7.89 3.32 3.20
C HIS A 68 7.40 1.94 3.64
N LEU A 69 6.50 1.92 4.61
CA LEU A 69 6.00 0.67 5.18
C LEU A 69 4.69 0.27 4.52
N MET A 70 4.60 -0.99 4.14
CA MET A 70 3.39 -1.57 3.57
C MET A 70 2.19 -1.35 4.48
N LYS A 71 2.38 -1.56 5.79
CA LYS A 71 1.30 -1.41 6.76
C LYS A 71 0.64 -0.04 6.69
N ASP A 72 1.45 1.02 6.65
CA ASP A 72 0.93 2.39 6.61
C ASP A 72 0.20 2.68 5.30
N ILE A 73 0.78 2.25 4.19
CA ILE A 73 0.20 2.46 2.86
C ILE A 73 -1.11 1.68 2.74
N TRP A 74 -1.12 0.43 3.18
CA TRP A 74 -2.31 -0.41 3.11
C TRP A 74 -3.46 0.13 3.96
N GLN A 75 -3.18 0.54 5.20
CA GLN A 75 -4.20 1.11 6.08
C GLN A 75 -4.83 2.36 5.46
N SER A 76 -4.00 3.23 4.89
CA SER A 76 -4.48 4.42 4.21
C SER A 76 -5.30 4.08 2.97
N ALA A 77 -4.82 3.12 2.19
CA ALA A 77 -5.53 2.67 1.00
C ALA A 77 -6.90 2.09 1.34
N MET A 78 -6.99 1.30 2.41
CA MET A 78 -8.27 0.75 2.85
C MET A 78 -9.23 1.85 3.29
N GLU A 79 -8.75 2.83 4.04
CA GLU A 79 -9.58 3.95 4.47
C GLU A 79 -10.13 4.73 3.28
N LEU A 80 -9.28 5.03 2.31
CA LEU A 80 -9.70 5.72 1.10
C LEU A 80 -10.72 4.92 0.30
N THR A 81 -10.51 3.63 0.21
CA THR A 81 -11.40 2.74 -0.55
C THR A 81 -12.78 2.66 0.11
N ARG A 82 -12.84 2.67 1.43
CA ARG A 82 -14.13 2.68 2.14
C ARG A 82 -14.95 3.92 1.81
N ARG A 83 -14.28 5.02 1.49
CA ARG A 83 -14.96 6.27 1.12
C ARG A 83 -15.34 6.31 -0.35
N LEU A 84 -14.65 5.54 -1.20
CA LEU A 84 -14.87 5.55 -2.65
C LEU A 84 -15.84 4.49 -3.11
N TRP A 85 -15.96 3.39 -2.38
CA TRP A 85 -16.59 2.19 -2.90
C TRP A 85 -17.53 1.58 -1.88
N LYS A 86 -18.65 1.06 -2.38
CA LYS A 86 -19.61 0.31 -1.58
C LYS A 86 -19.89 -1.02 -2.25
N ALA A 87 -19.71 -2.10 -1.47
CA ALA A 87 -20.05 -3.43 -1.94
C ALA A 87 -21.56 -3.51 -2.19
N PRO A 88 -22.04 -4.24 -3.19
CA PRO A 88 -21.30 -5.13 -4.09
C PRO A 88 -20.96 -4.52 -5.46
N GLU A 89 -20.75 -3.23 -5.53
CA GLU A 89 -20.42 -2.59 -6.80
C GLU A 89 -19.18 -3.24 -7.42
N PRO A 90 -19.24 -3.65 -8.71
CA PRO A 90 -18.10 -4.35 -9.31
C PRO A 90 -16.89 -3.45 -9.48
N VAL A 91 -15.73 -3.93 -9.04
CA VAL A 91 -14.45 -3.27 -9.21
C VAL A 91 -13.63 -4.06 -10.22
N ARG A 92 -13.25 -3.41 -11.30
CA ARG A 92 -12.46 -4.04 -12.35
C ARG A 92 -10.98 -3.81 -12.21
N MET A 93 -10.58 -2.64 -11.71
CA MET A 93 -9.18 -2.27 -11.58
C MET A 93 -8.98 -1.47 -10.30
N LEU A 94 -7.88 -1.75 -9.62
CA LEU A 94 -7.42 -0.98 -8.47
C LEU A 94 -6.03 -0.45 -8.73
N THR A 95 -5.75 0.77 -8.25
CA THR A 95 -4.43 1.38 -8.32
C THR A 95 -4.11 2.02 -6.98
N VAL A 96 -2.93 1.73 -6.46
CA VAL A 96 -2.41 2.38 -5.26
C VAL A 96 -1.18 3.18 -5.67
N THR A 97 -1.14 4.46 -5.30
CA THR A 97 -0.04 5.35 -5.65
C THR A 97 0.48 6.05 -4.40
N ALA A 98 1.79 5.98 -4.22
CA ALA A 98 2.50 6.74 -3.19
C ALA A 98 2.80 8.13 -3.74
N LEU A 99 2.47 9.16 -2.97
CA LEU A 99 2.58 10.55 -3.36
C LEU A 99 3.56 11.27 -2.43
N TYR A 100 3.97 12.46 -2.86
CA TYR A 100 4.86 13.32 -2.07
C TYR A 100 6.13 12.57 -1.67
N ILE A 101 6.82 12.10 -2.69
CA ILE A 101 8.01 11.26 -2.52
C ILE A 101 9.17 12.12 -2.02
N THR A 102 9.87 11.60 -1.01
CA THR A 102 11.06 12.23 -0.46
C THR A 102 12.12 11.17 -0.19
N ASP A 103 13.37 11.57 -0.18
CA ASP A 103 14.49 10.69 0.15
C ASP A 103 14.86 10.73 1.64
N SER A 104 14.09 11.47 2.44
CA SER A 104 14.37 11.64 3.86
C SER A 104 13.11 11.53 4.69
N ALA A 105 13.15 10.66 5.68
CA ALA A 105 12.09 10.55 6.68
C ALA A 105 12.00 11.80 7.55
N ASP A 106 13.02 12.66 7.51
CA ASP A 106 13.10 13.84 8.35
C ASP A 106 12.29 15.01 7.83
N SER A 107 11.74 14.92 6.62
CA SER A 107 11.07 16.04 5.95
C SER A 107 9.91 16.62 6.75
N PHE A 108 9.30 15.86 7.64
CA PHE A 108 8.16 16.30 8.43
C PHE A 108 8.40 16.22 9.92
N GLN A 109 9.61 15.94 10.36
CA GLN A 109 9.90 15.69 11.78
C GLN A 109 9.75 16.91 12.68
N GLN A 110 9.88 18.09 12.14
CA GLN A 110 9.80 19.30 12.95
C GLN A 110 8.45 19.49 13.63
N LEU A 111 7.42 18.88 13.11
CA LEU A 111 6.07 19.05 13.65
C LEU A 111 5.75 18.01 14.75
N ASP A 112 6.48 16.91 14.80
CA ASP A 112 6.12 15.78 15.66
C ASP A 112 7.21 15.33 16.60
N LEU A 113 8.17 16.19 16.91
CA LEU A 113 9.30 15.84 17.76
C LEU A 113 8.89 15.30 19.13
N LEU A 114 7.78 15.79 19.68
CA LEU A 114 7.30 15.38 20.99
C LEU A 114 6.59 14.02 20.99
N GLU A 115 6.07 13.63 19.85
CA GLU A 115 5.33 12.38 19.73
C GLU A 115 6.18 11.23 19.18
N ALA A 116 7.30 11.55 18.57
CA ALA A 116 8.15 10.59 17.89
C ALA A 116 8.58 9.39 18.76
N PRO A 117 8.93 9.56 20.07
CA PRO A 117 9.41 8.42 20.85
C PRO A 117 8.38 7.32 21.07
N VAL A 118 7.08 7.66 21.11
CA VAL A 118 6.02 6.68 21.37
C VAL A 118 5.71 5.87 20.12
N VAL A 119 5.70 6.53 18.97
CA VAL A 119 5.37 5.88 17.69
C VAL A 119 6.55 5.07 17.18
N SER A 120 7.77 5.46 17.49
CA SER A 120 8.97 4.92 16.88
C SER A 120 9.22 3.44 17.16
N ARG A 121 8.80 2.91 18.33
CA ARG A 121 9.00 1.49 18.63
C ARG A 121 8.22 0.58 17.73
N GLN A 122 6.94 0.89 17.50
CA GLN A 122 6.12 0.10 16.60
C GLN A 122 6.59 0.26 15.16
N GLN A 123 7.01 1.46 14.79
CA GLN A 123 7.56 1.72 13.47
C GLN A 123 8.86 0.95 13.26
N GLU A 124 9.73 0.89 14.26
CA GLU A 124 10.97 0.14 14.17
C GLU A 124 10.72 -1.35 14.00
N LYS A 125 9.76 -1.90 14.75
CA LYS A 125 9.41 -3.32 14.62
C LYS A 125 8.86 -3.62 13.22
N GLN A 126 7.99 -2.77 12.72
CA GLN A 126 7.40 -2.94 11.39
C GLN A 126 8.47 -2.79 10.31
N GLU A 127 9.34 -1.81 10.46
CA GLU A 127 10.46 -1.59 9.55
C GLU A 127 11.35 -2.83 9.46
N LYS A 128 11.70 -3.38 10.62
CA LYS A 128 12.53 -4.58 10.69
C LYS A 128 11.86 -5.78 10.05
N LEU A 129 10.57 -5.95 10.31
CA LEU A 129 9.80 -7.04 9.71
C LEU A 129 9.79 -6.92 8.19
N GLU A 130 9.48 -5.75 7.67
CA GLU A 130 9.37 -5.56 6.23
C GLU A 130 10.71 -5.69 5.53
N ARG A 131 11.80 -5.22 6.15
CA ARG A 131 13.14 -5.41 5.59
C ARG A 131 13.56 -6.88 5.61
N THR A 132 13.15 -7.61 6.64
CA THR A 132 13.41 -9.06 6.70
C THR A 132 12.67 -9.76 5.56
N MET A 133 11.42 -9.38 5.30
CA MET A 133 10.68 -9.93 4.18
C MET A 133 11.34 -9.59 2.84
N ASP A 134 11.85 -8.37 2.69
CA ASP A 134 12.57 -7.99 1.48
C ASP A 134 13.81 -8.85 1.27
N ALA A 135 14.56 -9.11 2.35
CA ALA A 135 15.77 -9.94 2.28
C ALA A 135 15.43 -11.38 1.87
N ILE A 136 14.36 -11.94 2.41
CA ILE A 136 13.90 -13.28 2.05
C ILE A 136 13.49 -13.35 0.59
N ARG A 137 12.74 -12.34 0.13
CA ARG A 137 12.30 -12.26 -1.27
C ARG A 137 13.48 -12.13 -2.23
N GLY A 138 14.49 -11.36 -1.84
CA GLY A 138 15.70 -11.20 -2.65
C GLY A 138 16.48 -12.50 -2.78
N LYS A 139 16.45 -13.33 -1.74
CA LYS A 139 17.19 -14.60 -1.72
C LYS A 139 16.42 -15.77 -2.33
N TYR A 140 15.11 -15.84 -2.08
CA TYR A 140 14.29 -17.01 -2.44
C TYR A 140 13.20 -16.72 -3.45
N GLY A 141 13.09 -15.49 -3.93
CA GLY A 141 12.08 -15.09 -4.87
C GLY A 141 10.94 -14.30 -4.21
N ARG A 142 10.26 -13.55 -5.03
CA ARG A 142 9.26 -12.57 -4.56
C ARG A 142 8.06 -13.20 -3.88
N GLY A 143 7.66 -14.39 -4.32
CA GLY A 143 6.51 -15.08 -3.75
C GLY A 143 6.81 -15.96 -2.54
N SER A 144 8.08 -15.99 -2.08
CA SER A 144 8.49 -16.90 -1.00
C SER A 144 7.89 -16.57 0.36
N ILE A 145 7.54 -15.30 0.59
CA ILE A 145 6.94 -14.85 1.84
C ILE A 145 5.98 -13.72 1.56
N SER A 146 4.89 -13.66 2.31
CA SER A 146 3.92 -12.58 2.23
C SER A 146 3.21 -12.42 3.55
N PHE A 147 2.46 -11.33 3.67
CA PHE A 147 1.60 -11.12 4.84
C PHE A 147 0.45 -12.12 4.79
N GLY A 148 0.18 -12.78 5.91
CA GLY A 148 -0.92 -13.72 6.02
C GLY A 148 -2.26 -12.99 6.04
N LEU A 149 -3.09 -13.26 5.03
CA LEU A 149 -4.44 -12.72 4.96
C LEU A 149 -5.43 -13.89 5.00
N PRO A 150 -6.53 -13.76 5.76
CA PRO A 150 -7.52 -14.83 5.85
C PRO A 150 -8.06 -15.18 4.46
N GLY A 151 -8.18 -16.48 4.19
CA GLY A 151 -8.73 -16.96 2.94
C GLY A 151 -7.89 -16.60 1.71
N GLU A 152 -6.59 -16.43 1.90
CA GLU A 152 -5.71 -16.04 0.81
C GLU A 152 -5.63 -17.11 -0.27
N ASP A 153 -5.94 -16.70 -1.47
CA ASP A 153 -5.74 -17.48 -2.68
C ASP A 153 -5.01 -16.59 -3.67
N ARG A 154 -3.82 -16.98 -4.05
CA ARG A 154 -2.95 -16.16 -4.88
C ARG A 154 -3.13 -16.36 -6.37
N ALA A 155 -4.00 -17.26 -6.77
CA ALA A 155 -4.09 -17.66 -8.16
C ALA A 155 -4.42 -16.50 -9.10
N GLY A 156 -5.09 -15.47 -8.64
CA GLY A 156 -5.43 -14.31 -9.47
C GLY A 156 -4.54 -13.11 -9.26
N TRP A 157 -3.52 -13.21 -8.40
CA TRP A 157 -2.71 -12.06 -7.98
C TRP A 157 -1.26 -12.12 -8.45
N ASP A 158 -0.84 -13.24 -8.96
CA ASP A 158 0.54 -13.43 -9.42
C ASP A 158 0.72 -12.80 -10.80
N ASP A 159 1.80 -12.09 -10.95
CA ASP A 159 2.16 -11.43 -12.21
C ASP A 159 3.14 -12.24 -12.99
#